data_05f50c652161e6f4fe2905bac8c28d3a
#
_entry.id   05f50c652161e6f4fe2905bac8c28d3a
#
_cell.length_a   1.000
_cell.length_b   1.000
_cell.length_c   1.000
_cell.angle_alpha   90.00
_cell.angle_beta   90.00
_cell.angle_gamma   90.00
#
_symmetry.space_group_name_H-M   'P 1'
#
loop_
_entity.id
_entity.type
_entity.pdbx_description
1 polymer ?
#
loop_
_entity_poly.entity_id
_entity_poly.type
_entity_poly.pdbx_seq_one_letter_code
_entity_poly.pdbx_strand_id
1 'polypeptide(L)'
;MMKIDGYFAKTEENMNYIVAHPEKYDRLPLLVYLHGAGERGRNIEHLYRHGVARMIYEGHDIPAVVLCPQCPARFIWNNMVKELKVLIDRVAKDYKVDTNRIVLTGSSMGGYGTWEMGMCYPETFAAIAPVAGGGVCWRVSKLKSTPVLAYHGDADTVVPYSQSEIMVESLKKDGGNVTLTNMAGQGHNDGIYNSYFSTDLVAKLLTYEKKDHSHVYEPCEEMF
;
A
#
# COMPACT_ATOMS: atom_id res chain seq x y z
N MET A 1 -1.83 19.70 -12.17
CA MET A 1 -2.93 18.70 -12.23
C MET A 1 -2.36 17.40 -12.77
N MET A 2 -2.65 16.28 -12.16
CA MET A 2 -2.18 14.97 -12.60
C MET A 2 -2.98 14.48 -13.81
N LYS A 3 -2.33 13.81 -14.76
CA LYS A 3 -2.99 13.05 -15.81
C LYS A 3 -3.43 11.71 -15.26
N ILE A 4 -4.56 11.19 -15.69
CA ILE A 4 -5.11 9.91 -15.24
C ILE A 4 -5.34 9.01 -16.46
N ASP A 5 -4.66 7.88 -16.48
CA ASP A 5 -4.84 6.82 -17.46
C ASP A 5 -5.64 5.67 -16.84
N GLY A 6 -6.77 5.32 -17.44
CA GLY A 6 -7.61 4.22 -17.00
C GLY A 6 -7.39 2.96 -17.83
N TYR A 7 -7.19 1.83 -17.16
CA TYR A 7 -6.98 0.53 -17.79
C TYR A 7 -8.05 -0.46 -17.35
N PHE A 8 -8.70 -1.09 -18.32
CA PHE A 8 -9.79 -2.02 -18.09
C PHE A 8 -9.36 -3.45 -18.40
N ALA A 9 -9.63 -4.34 -17.48
CA ALA A 9 -9.37 -5.76 -17.65
C ALA A 9 -10.25 -6.36 -18.75
N LYS A 10 -9.67 -7.28 -19.55
CA LYS A 10 -10.41 -8.03 -20.56
C LYS A 10 -11.15 -9.23 -19.98
N THR A 11 -10.66 -9.79 -18.87
CA THR A 11 -11.19 -10.97 -18.17
C THR A 11 -11.41 -10.67 -16.68
N GLU A 12 -12.12 -11.56 -15.97
CA GLU A 12 -12.40 -11.39 -14.55
C GLU A 12 -11.17 -11.54 -13.66
N GLU A 13 -10.15 -12.31 -14.09
CA GLU A 13 -8.92 -12.51 -13.34
C GLU A 13 -7.96 -11.31 -13.44
N ASN A 14 -8.11 -10.50 -14.48
CA ASN A 14 -7.33 -9.27 -14.63
C ASN A 14 -7.96 -8.13 -13.81
N MET A 15 -7.11 -7.26 -13.27
CA MET A 15 -7.54 -6.08 -12.52
C MET A 15 -7.73 -4.88 -13.44
N ASN A 16 -8.82 -4.12 -13.24
CA ASN A 16 -8.85 -2.73 -13.67
C ASN A 16 -7.87 -1.94 -12.83
N TYR A 17 -7.33 -0.87 -13.37
CA TYR A 17 -6.50 0.05 -12.59
C TYR A 17 -6.48 1.44 -13.24
N ILE A 18 -6.14 2.43 -12.44
CA ILE A 18 -5.76 3.75 -12.93
C ILE A 18 -4.29 4.00 -12.62
N VAL A 19 -3.64 4.76 -13.50
CA VAL A 19 -2.32 5.34 -13.24
C VAL A 19 -2.47 6.85 -13.33
N ALA A 20 -2.12 7.55 -12.26
CA ALA A 20 -2.07 9.01 -12.25
C ALA A 20 -0.61 9.47 -12.19
N HIS A 21 -0.28 10.51 -12.95
CA HIS A 21 1.09 11.01 -13.00
C HIS A 21 1.13 12.51 -13.37
N PRO A 22 2.17 13.25 -12.99
CA PRO A 22 2.40 14.60 -13.51
C PRO A 22 2.51 14.60 -15.03
N GLU A 23 2.19 15.71 -15.68
CA GLU A 23 2.26 15.82 -17.15
C GLU A 23 3.67 15.60 -17.70
N LYS A 24 4.66 16.10 -16.97
CA LYS A 24 6.08 15.95 -17.29
C LYS A 24 6.78 15.35 -16.07
N TYR A 25 7.51 14.29 -16.26
CA TYR A 25 8.27 13.64 -15.19
C TYR A 25 9.44 12.84 -15.76
N ASP A 26 10.43 12.61 -14.92
CA ASP A 26 11.56 11.73 -15.17
C ASP A 26 11.89 11.00 -13.86
N ARG A 27 11.90 9.66 -13.92
CA ARG A 27 12.25 8.78 -12.79
C ARG A 27 11.62 9.15 -11.45
N LEU A 28 10.31 9.40 -11.44
CA LEU A 28 9.57 9.64 -10.20
C LEU A 28 9.42 8.37 -9.36
N PRO A 29 9.14 8.50 -8.04
CA PRO A 29 8.68 7.39 -7.22
C PRO A 29 7.42 6.75 -7.79
N LEU A 30 7.18 5.46 -7.46
CA LEU A 30 5.89 4.82 -7.64
C LEU A 30 5.18 4.69 -6.29
N LEU A 31 4.01 5.29 -6.17
CA LEU A 31 3.09 5.09 -5.05
C LEU A 31 1.99 4.10 -5.46
N VAL A 32 1.94 2.95 -4.81
CA VAL A 32 0.87 1.96 -5.01
C VAL A 32 -0.16 2.11 -3.89
N TYR A 33 -1.45 2.23 -4.25
CA TYR A 33 -2.55 2.33 -3.30
C TYR A 33 -3.53 1.18 -3.44
N LEU A 34 -3.74 0.41 -2.37
CA LEU A 34 -4.71 -0.68 -2.28
C LEU A 34 -5.97 -0.22 -1.55
N HIS A 35 -7.09 -0.23 -2.25
CA HIS A 35 -8.38 0.20 -1.71
C HIS A 35 -9.00 -0.80 -0.72
N GLY A 36 -10.04 -0.38 0.00
CA GLY A 36 -10.84 -1.21 0.91
C GLY A 36 -11.80 -2.16 0.20
N ALA A 37 -12.61 -2.89 0.98
CA ALA A 37 -13.52 -3.89 0.44
C ALA A 37 -14.67 -3.30 -0.41
N GLY A 38 -15.06 -2.05 -0.16
CA GLY A 38 -16.19 -1.37 -0.80
C GLY A 38 -15.94 -0.97 -2.25
N GLU A 39 -14.68 -0.90 -2.69
CA GLU A 39 -14.29 -0.47 -4.02
C GLU A 39 -14.03 -1.63 -4.99
N ARG A 40 -14.19 -2.88 -4.51
CA ARG A 40 -14.06 -4.08 -5.34
C ARG A 40 -15.02 -4.08 -6.53
N GLY A 41 -14.61 -4.72 -7.60
CA GLY A 41 -15.47 -4.95 -8.76
C GLY A 41 -14.88 -4.51 -10.08
N ARG A 42 -15.71 -3.95 -10.96
CA ARG A 42 -15.33 -3.52 -12.31
C ARG A 42 -15.65 -2.05 -12.61
N ASN A 43 -16.39 -1.38 -11.73
CA ASN A 43 -16.64 0.05 -11.90
C ASN A 43 -15.48 0.84 -11.33
N ILE A 44 -14.64 1.36 -12.21
CA ILE A 44 -13.40 2.08 -11.86
C ILE A 44 -13.67 3.37 -11.04
N GLU A 45 -14.88 3.96 -11.18
CA GLU A 45 -15.30 5.13 -10.41
C GLU A 45 -15.33 4.86 -8.88
N HIS A 46 -15.47 3.58 -8.49
CA HIS A 46 -15.42 3.22 -7.09
C HIS A 46 -14.06 3.49 -6.45
N LEU A 47 -12.97 3.51 -7.22
CA LEU A 47 -11.63 3.80 -6.71
C LEU A 47 -11.53 5.19 -6.08
N TYR A 48 -12.33 6.16 -6.56
CA TYR A 48 -12.29 7.55 -6.08
C TYR A 48 -13.01 7.78 -4.74
N ARG A 49 -13.49 6.74 -4.07
CA ARG A 49 -14.24 6.88 -2.82
C ARG A 49 -13.36 7.21 -1.62
N HIS A 50 -12.15 6.67 -1.57
CA HIS A 50 -11.28 6.75 -0.40
C HIS A 50 -9.79 6.89 -0.75
N GLY A 51 -9.00 7.28 0.25
CA GLY A 51 -7.55 7.27 0.23
C GLY A 51 -6.89 8.04 -0.90
N VAL A 52 -5.79 7.52 -1.42
CA VAL A 52 -4.95 8.22 -2.41
C VAL A 52 -5.70 8.49 -3.72
N ALA A 53 -6.53 7.54 -4.19
CA ALA A 53 -7.30 7.75 -5.41
C ALA A 53 -8.32 8.89 -5.27
N ARG A 54 -8.92 9.05 -4.08
CA ARG A 54 -9.77 10.19 -3.76
C ARG A 54 -8.99 11.50 -3.73
N MET A 55 -7.79 11.52 -3.13
CA MET A 55 -6.92 12.70 -3.16
C MET A 55 -6.68 13.19 -4.59
N ILE A 56 -6.37 12.27 -5.51
CA ILE A 56 -6.16 12.61 -6.94
C ILE A 56 -7.44 13.17 -7.56
N TYR A 57 -8.59 12.55 -7.30
CA TYR A 57 -9.90 13.00 -7.80
C TYR A 57 -10.26 14.41 -7.29
N GLU A 58 -9.92 14.72 -6.05
CA GLU A 58 -10.11 16.05 -5.44
C GLU A 58 -9.04 17.08 -5.86
N GLY A 59 -8.12 16.71 -6.75
CA GLY A 59 -7.15 17.63 -7.37
C GLY A 59 -5.84 17.81 -6.60
N HIS A 60 -5.54 16.93 -5.64
CA HIS A 60 -4.24 16.94 -4.96
C HIS A 60 -3.13 16.52 -5.93
N ASP A 61 -2.08 17.32 -6.01
CA ASP A 61 -0.87 16.96 -6.77
C ASP A 61 0.05 16.08 -5.91
N ILE A 62 0.37 14.90 -6.41
CA ILE A 62 1.27 13.95 -5.76
C ILE A 62 2.53 13.84 -6.62
N PRO A 63 3.74 14.12 -6.10
CA PRO A 63 4.98 14.09 -6.88
C PRO A 63 5.48 12.65 -7.10
N ALA A 64 4.62 11.80 -7.67
CA ALA A 64 4.85 10.38 -7.94
C ALA A 64 4.02 9.92 -9.13
N VAL A 65 4.40 8.82 -9.75
CA VAL A 65 3.48 7.96 -10.49
C VAL A 65 2.64 7.21 -9.45
N VAL A 66 1.32 7.27 -9.57
CA VAL A 66 0.40 6.62 -8.60
C VAL A 66 -0.36 5.51 -9.31
N LEU A 67 -0.24 4.29 -8.80
CA LEU A 67 -0.99 3.12 -9.25
C LEU A 67 -2.10 2.79 -8.27
N CYS A 68 -3.35 2.81 -8.73
CA CYS A 68 -4.52 2.37 -7.96
C CYS A 68 -5.18 1.19 -8.69
N PRO A 69 -4.83 -0.07 -8.37
CA PRO A 69 -5.51 -1.24 -8.92
C PRO A 69 -6.89 -1.43 -8.30
N GLN A 70 -7.82 -2.08 -9.02
CA GLN A 70 -9.14 -2.47 -8.52
C GLN A 70 -9.20 -3.99 -8.33
N CYS A 71 -9.34 -4.42 -7.08
CA CYS A 71 -9.52 -5.83 -6.74
C CYS A 71 -10.85 -6.34 -7.31
N PRO A 72 -10.89 -7.46 -8.04
CA PRO A 72 -12.12 -8.04 -8.53
C PRO A 72 -13.06 -8.44 -7.39
N ALA A 73 -14.38 -8.42 -7.63
CA ALA A 73 -15.42 -8.54 -6.59
C ALA A 73 -15.30 -9.79 -5.69
N ARG A 74 -14.83 -10.92 -6.24
CA ARG A 74 -14.72 -12.21 -5.52
C ARG A 74 -13.39 -12.45 -4.83
N PHE A 75 -12.43 -11.49 -4.96
CA PHE A 75 -11.11 -11.61 -4.38
C PHE A 75 -10.88 -10.63 -3.23
N ILE A 76 -9.83 -10.86 -2.50
CA ILE A 76 -9.19 -9.93 -1.56
C ILE A 76 -7.72 -9.79 -1.98
N TRP A 77 -7.04 -8.73 -1.52
CA TRP A 77 -5.66 -8.47 -1.92
C TRP A 77 -4.70 -9.60 -1.58
N ASN A 78 -4.93 -10.31 -0.47
CA ASN A 78 -4.11 -11.46 -0.05
C ASN A 78 -4.14 -12.63 -1.06
N ASN A 79 -5.20 -12.73 -1.86
CA ASN A 79 -5.31 -13.73 -2.94
C ASN A 79 -4.74 -13.25 -4.28
N MET A 80 -4.35 -11.97 -4.38
CA MET A 80 -3.94 -11.32 -5.63
C MET A 80 -2.46 -10.88 -5.61
N VAL A 81 -1.68 -11.44 -4.68
CA VAL A 81 -0.29 -11.00 -4.41
C VAL A 81 0.62 -11.11 -5.64
N LYS A 82 0.50 -12.21 -6.38
CA LYS A 82 1.31 -12.45 -7.59
C LYS A 82 0.90 -11.52 -8.73
N GLU A 83 -0.40 -11.38 -8.96
CA GLU A 83 -0.97 -10.51 -9.99
C GLU A 83 -0.64 -9.04 -9.71
N LEU A 84 -0.70 -8.62 -8.44
CA LEU A 84 -0.27 -7.29 -8.01
C LEU A 84 1.21 -7.05 -8.30
N LYS A 85 2.07 -8.01 -7.97
CA LYS A 85 3.51 -7.86 -8.24
C LYS A 85 3.79 -7.69 -9.73
N VAL A 86 3.17 -8.52 -10.57
CA VAL A 86 3.30 -8.41 -12.04
C VAL A 86 2.82 -7.05 -12.54
N LEU A 87 1.69 -6.56 -12.01
CA LEU A 87 1.16 -5.24 -12.37
C LEU A 87 2.09 -4.10 -11.95
N ILE A 88 2.62 -4.15 -10.72
CA ILE A 88 3.57 -3.16 -10.21
C ILE A 88 4.81 -3.10 -11.08
N ASP A 89 5.42 -4.24 -11.43
CA ASP A 89 6.62 -4.32 -12.25
C ASP A 89 6.38 -3.77 -13.66
N ARG A 90 5.23 -4.09 -14.25
CA ARG A 90 4.83 -3.58 -15.56
C ARG A 90 4.68 -2.06 -15.54
N VAL A 91 3.93 -1.51 -14.58
CA VAL A 91 3.73 -0.07 -14.46
C VAL A 91 5.06 0.64 -14.16
N ALA A 92 5.90 0.08 -13.30
CA ALA A 92 7.23 0.63 -13.03
C ALA A 92 8.08 0.75 -14.30
N LYS A 93 8.02 -0.24 -15.19
CA LYS A 93 8.72 -0.24 -16.48
C LYS A 93 8.09 0.74 -17.47
N ASP A 94 6.76 0.70 -17.66
CA ASP A 94 6.03 1.48 -18.67
C ASP A 94 6.11 2.97 -18.39
N TYR A 95 6.07 3.36 -17.11
CA TYR A 95 6.16 4.75 -16.66
C TYR A 95 7.59 5.17 -16.23
N LYS A 96 8.60 4.33 -16.44
CA LYS A 96 10.03 4.61 -16.18
C LYS A 96 10.28 5.17 -14.77
N VAL A 97 9.64 4.57 -13.77
CA VAL A 97 9.78 5.03 -12.38
C VAL A 97 11.15 4.70 -11.81
N ASP A 98 11.52 5.36 -10.73
CA ASP A 98 12.67 4.98 -9.92
C ASP A 98 12.33 3.73 -9.11
N THR A 99 12.89 2.58 -9.48
CA THR A 99 12.63 1.30 -8.82
C THR A 99 13.17 1.21 -7.40
N ASN A 100 14.05 2.14 -6.98
CA ASN A 100 14.47 2.28 -5.59
C ASN A 100 13.47 3.04 -4.73
N ARG A 101 12.45 3.64 -5.34
CA ARG A 101 11.47 4.50 -4.69
C ARG A 101 10.04 4.01 -4.94
N ILE A 102 9.83 2.69 -4.89
CA ILE A 102 8.49 2.10 -4.93
C ILE A 102 7.97 2.01 -3.49
N VAL A 103 6.84 2.63 -3.23
CA VAL A 103 6.20 2.62 -1.91
C VAL A 103 4.76 2.12 -2.02
N LEU A 104 4.27 1.52 -0.93
CA LEU A 104 2.96 0.87 -0.92
C LEU A 104 2.14 1.37 0.28
N THR A 105 0.89 1.70 0.04
CA THR A 105 -0.09 1.96 1.10
C THR A 105 -1.45 1.36 0.74
N GLY A 106 -2.31 1.22 1.73
CA GLY A 106 -3.67 0.74 1.49
C GLY A 106 -4.49 0.77 2.77
N SER A 107 -5.81 0.81 2.62
CA SER A 107 -6.74 0.97 3.75
C SER A 107 -7.67 -0.23 3.92
N SER A 108 -7.99 -0.59 5.18
CA SER A 108 -8.90 -1.70 5.49
C SER A 108 -8.45 -3.00 4.84
N MET A 109 -9.23 -3.61 3.96
CA MET A 109 -8.80 -4.75 3.14
C MET A 109 -7.47 -4.47 2.42
N GLY A 110 -7.25 -3.23 1.95
CA GLY A 110 -5.97 -2.79 1.37
C GLY A 110 -4.85 -2.67 2.40
N GLY A 111 -5.17 -2.37 3.66
CA GLY A 111 -4.21 -2.40 4.78
C GLY A 111 -3.68 -3.81 5.02
N TYR A 112 -4.57 -4.82 5.01
CA TYR A 112 -4.17 -6.24 5.05
C TYR A 112 -3.32 -6.60 3.82
N GLY A 113 -3.73 -6.16 2.62
CA GLY A 113 -2.98 -6.35 1.39
C GLY A 113 -1.59 -5.71 1.43
N THR A 114 -1.46 -4.55 2.08
CA THR A 114 -0.19 -3.85 2.26
C THR A 114 0.79 -4.65 3.12
N TRP A 115 0.33 -5.17 4.26
CA TRP A 115 1.13 -6.08 5.08
C TRP A 115 1.55 -7.34 4.29
N GLU A 116 0.60 -7.98 3.61
CA GLU A 116 0.86 -9.23 2.87
C GLU A 116 1.85 -9.02 1.72
N MET A 117 1.64 -7.97 0.89
CA MET A 117 2.56 -7.64 -0.21
C MET A 117 3.97 -7.33 0.30
N GLY A 118 4.06 -6.55 1.39
CA GLY A 118 5.36 -6.24 2.01
C GLY A 118 6.09 -7.51 2.48
N MET A 119 5.39 -8.45 3.12
CA MET A 119 5.96 -9.70 3.59
C MET A 119 6.30 -10.67 2.46
N CYS A 120 5.57 -10.65 1.35
CA CYS A 120 5.84 -11.51 0.19
C CYS A 120 6.97 -10.97 -0.70
N TYR A 121 7.11 -9.66 -0.79
CA TYR A 121 8.08 -8.98 -1.68
C TYR A 121 8.79 -7.83 -0.95
N PRO A 122 9.49 -8.10 0.16
CA PRO A 122 10.10 -7.04 0.98
C PRO A 122 11.15 -6.23 0.22
N GLU A 123 11.82 -6.84 -0.76
CA GLU A 123 12.83 -6.18 -1.61
C GLU A 123 12.22 -5.22 -2.64
N THR A 124 10.92 -5.28 -2.88
CA THR A 124 10.25 -4.40 -3.86
C THR A 124 10.07 -2.98 -3.32
N PHE A 125 9.74 -2.86 -2.03
CA PHE A 125 9.27 -1.60 -1.47
C PHE A 125 10.34 -0.86 -0.66
N ALA A 126 10.48 0.44 -0.89
CA ALA A 126 11.30 1.34 -0.07
C ALA A 126 10.68 1.56 1.33
N ALA A 127 9.37 1.56 1.42
CA ALA A 127 8.58 1.57 2.65
C ALA A 127 7.15 1.15 2.38
N ILE A 128 6.42 0.73 3.42
CA ILE A 128 4.98 0.44 3.35
C ILE A 128 4.21 1.20 4.43
N ALA A 129 2.95 1.56 4.13
CA ALA A 129 2.07 2.25 5.09
C ALA A 129 0.69 1.59 5.13
N PRO A 130 0.48 0.53 5.94
CA PRO A 130 -0.83 -0.08 6.14
C PRO A 130 -1.71 0.82 7.02
N VAL A 131 -2.96 1.09 6.57
CA VAL A 131 -3.96 1.89 7.29
C VAL A 131 -5.15 1.02 7.66
N ALA A 132 -5.53 0.99 8.94
CA ALA A 132 -6.66 0.25 9.47
C ALA A 132 -6.68 -1.22 9.01
N GLY A 133 -5.56 -1.93 9.13
CA GLY A 133 -5.38 -3.31 8.68
C GLY A 133 -4.49 -4.13 9.59
N GLY A 134 -4.39 -5.41 9.33
CA GLY A 134 -3.56 -6.36 10.05
C GLY A 134 -2.98 -7.42 9.14
N GLY A 135 -2.49 -8.52 9.69
CA GLY A 135 -1.88 -9.58 8.92
C GLY A 135 -1.43 -10.76 9.78
N VAL A 136 -0.53 -11.55 9.24
CA VAL A 136 0.03 -12.75 9.88
C VAL A 136 1.28 -12.36 10.66
N CYS A 137 1.14 -12.07 11.95
CA CYS A 137 2.17 -11.45 12.79
C CYS A 137 3.48 -12.25 12.90
N TRP A 138 3.43 -13.58 12.84
CA TRP A 138 4.64 -14.43 12.87
C TRP A 138 5.44 -14.42 11.56
N ARG A 139 4.96 -13.73 10.50
CA ARG A 139 5.69 -13.53 9.24
C ARG A 139 6.38 -12.16 9.14
N VAL A 140 6.19 -11.27 10.12
CA VAL A 140 6.65 -9.87 10.03
C VAL A 140 8.17 -9.72 9.98
N SER A 141 8.93 -10.74 10.40
CA SER A 141 10.39 -10.75 10.28
C SER A 141 10.89 -10.49 8.86
N LYS A 142 10.08 -10.82 7.84
CA LYS A 142 10.34 -10.50 6.44
C LYS A 142 10.45 -8.99 6.17
N LEU A 143 9.84 -8.16 7.02
CA LEU A 143 9.86 -6.69 6.91
C LEU A 143 10.96 -6.02 7.74
N LYS A 144 11.89 -6.78 8.30
CA LYS A 144 12.94 -6.24 9.18
C LYS A 144 13.72 -5.09 8.55
N SER A 145 13.96 -5.15 7.25
CA SER A 145 14.69 -4.13 6.48
C SER A 145 13.78 -3.11 5.78
N THR A 146 12.45 -3.32 5.78
CA THR A 146 11.48 -2.44 5.13
C THR A 146 10.80 -1.55 6.17
N PRO A 147 10.97 -0.22 6.13
CA PRO A 147 10.27 0.69 7.03
C PRO A 147 8.74 0.57 6.91
N VAL A 148 8.05 0.55 8.06
CA VAL A 148 6.60 0.43 8.14
C VAL A 148 6.00 1.60 8.92
N LEU A 149 5.05 2.30 8.30
CA LEU A 149 4.30 3.41 8.89
C LEU A 149 2.83 2.99 9.03
N ALA A 150 2.46 2.33 10.12
CA ALA A 150 1.07 1.92 10.35
C ALA A 150 0.23 3.07 10.92
N TYR A 151 -1.03 3.16 10.48
CA TYR A 151 -2.04 4.13 10.97
C TYR A 151 -3.33 3.40 11.31
N HIS A 152 -3.96 3.75 12.45
CA HIS A 152 -5.22 3.11 12.84
C HIS A 152 -5.99 3.97 13.85
N GLY A 153 -7.32 4.00 13.72
CA GLY A 153 -8.21 4.61 14.70
C GLY A 153 -8.45 3.68 15.90
N ASP A 154 -8.31 4.18 17.11
CA ASP A 154 -8.47 3.37 18.33
C ASP A 154 -9.94 3.07 18.69
N ALA A 155 -10.89 3.79 18.06
CA ALA A 155 -12.31 3.52 18.15
C ALA A 155 -12.87 2.74 16.94
N ASP A 156 -12.00 2.08 16.15
CA ASP A 156 -12.38 1.30 14.99
C ASP A 156 -13.12 0.01 15.41
N THR A 157 -14.41 -0.07 15.05
CA THR A 157 -15.29 -1.22 15.33
C THR A 157 -15.42 -2.20 14.16
N VAL A 158 -14.84 -1.88 13.00
CA VAL A 158 -14.85 -2.73 11.79
C VAL A 158 -13.58 -3.59 11.71
N VAL A 159 -12.43 -2.95 11.86
CA VAL A 159 -11.14 -3.61 12.02
C VAL A 159 -10.58 -3.21 13.38
N PRO A 160 -10.59 -4.10 14.38
CA PRO A 160 -10.11 -3.75 15.71
C PRO A 160 -8.67 -3.21 15.68
N TYR A 161 -8.39 -2.16 16.44
CA TYR A 161 -7.07 -1.51 16.56
C TYR A 161 -5.95 -2.52 16.86
N SER A 162 -6.27 -3.55 17.67
CA SER A 162 -5.37 -4.63 18.01
C SER A 162 -4.79 -5.39 16.80
N GLN A 163 -5.45 -5.33 15.63
CA GLN A 163 -4.93 -5.95 14.41
C GLN A 163 -3.64 -5.26 13.92
N SER A 164 -3.58 -3.92 13.98
CA SER A 164 -2.33 -3.19 13.69
C SER A 164 -1.33 -3.31 14.84
N GLU A 165 -1.80 -3.22 16.09
CA GLU A 165 -0.98 -3.27 17.28
C GLU A 165 -0.13 -4.54 17.33
N ILE A 166 -0.75 -5.70 17.15
CA ILE A 166 -0.06 -7.01 17.18
C ILE A 166 1.01 -7.14 16.07
N MET A 167 0.74 -6.59 14.89
CA MET A 167 1.71 -6.58 13.78
C MET A 167 2.92 -5.70 14.11
N VAL A 168 2.65 -4.50 14.64
CA VAL A 168 3.68 -3.52 14.99
C VAL A 168 4.55 -4.00 16.15
N GLU A 169 3.94 -4.55 17.20
CA GLU A 169 4.67 -5.11 18.35
C GLU A 169 5.55 -6.29 17.94
N SER A 170 5.02 -7.18 17.10
CA SER A 170 5.78 -8.31 16.59
C SER A 170 6.98 -7.85 15.76
N LEU A 171 6.79 -6.87 14.86
CA LEU A 171 7.88 -6.36 14.03
C LEU A 171 8.92 -5.59 14.86
N LYS A 172 8.52 -4.83 15.90
CA LYS A 172 9.44 -4.20 16.85
C LYS A 172 10.28 -5.23 17.59
N LYS A 173 9.65 -6.30 18.06
CA LYS A 173 10.33 -7.41 18.74
C LYS A 173 11.39 -8.06 17.84
N ASP A 174 11.14 -8.16 16.55
CA ASP A 174 12.07 -8.70 15.56
C ASP A 174 13.15 -7.68 15.14
N GLY A 175 13.13 -6.45 15.70
CA GLY A 175 14.10 -5.40 15.41
C GLY A 175 13.84 -4.62 14.12
N GLY A 176 12.62 -4.67 13.58
CA GLY A 176 12.22 -3.91 12.40
C GLY A 176 11.93 -2.43 12.70
N ASN A 177 12.05 -1.59 11.68
CA ASN A 177 11.74 -0.16 11.77
C ASN A 177 10.24 0.06 11.51
N VAL A 178 9.46 0.20 12.59
CA VAL A 178 8.01 0.35 12.48
C VAL A 178 7.46 1.37 13.47
N THR A 179 6.48 2.16 13.01
CA THR A 179 5.69 3.07 13.84
C THR A 179 4.21 2.75 13.73
N LEU A 180 3.43 3.01 14.79
CA LEU A 180 1.98 3.00 14.78
C LEU A 180 1.49 4.39 15.19
N THR A 181 0.84 5.08 14.25
CA THR A 181 0.16 6.35 14.52
C THR A 181 -1.28 6.04 14.92
N ASN A 182 -1.59 6.35 16.18
CA ASN A 182 -2.95 6.24 16.70
C ASN A 182 -3.77 7.47 16.27
N MET A 183 -4.87 7.22 15.55
CA MET A 183 -5.88 8.23 15.20
C MET A 183 -6.91 8.27 16.32
N ALA A 184 -6.57 8.98 17.41
CA ALA A 184 -7.29 8.95 18.68
C ALA A 184 -8.79 9.32 18.56
N GLY A 185 -9.66 8.48 19.13
CA GLY A 185 -11.11 8.63 19.11
C GLY A 185 -11.76 8.38 17.75
N GLN A 186 -11.00 7.96 16.73
CA GLN A 186 -11.53 7.81 15.38
C GLN A 186 -11.93 6.36 15.08
N GLY A 187 -13.10 6.23 14.45
CA GLY A 187 -13.61 4.97 13.91
C GLY A 187 -12.97 4.61 12.57
N HIS A 188 -13.49 3.54 11.93
CA HIS A 188 -12.92 2.99 10.70
C HIS A 188 -12.79 4.01 9.57
N ASN A 189 -13.90 4.64 9.18
CA ASN A 189 -13.93 5.55 8.04
C ASN A 189 -13.18 6.87 8.33
N ASP A 190 -13.38 7.44 9.51
CA ASP A 190 -12.75 8.70 9.92
C ASP A 190 -11.24 8.51 10.09
N GLY A 191 -10.83 7.41 10.70
CA GLY A 191 -9.42 7.05 10.86
C GLY A 191 -8.72 6.88 9.52
N ILE A 192 -9.35 6.19 8.56
CA ILE A 192 -8.83 6.06 7.20
C ILE A 192 -8.77 7.42 6.51
N TYR A 193 -9.87 8.19 6.52
CA TYR A 193 -9.92 9.50 5.89
C TYR A 193 -8.80 10.41 6.42
N ASN A 194 -8.74 10.59 7.73
CA ASN A 194 -7.78 11.49 8.35
C ASN A 194 -6.33 11.01 8.21
N SER A 195 -6.07 9.70 8.11
CA SER A 195 -4.72 9.20 7.82
C SER A 195 -4.16 9.75 6.50
N TYR A 196 -5.01 9.89 5.47
CA TYR A 196 -4.58 10.41 4.17
C TYR A 196 -4.72 11.93 4.03
N PHE A 197 -5.72 12.55 4.67
CA PHE A 197 -6.06 13.96 4.42
C PHE A 197 -5.63 14.91 5.53
N SER A 198 -5.39 14.40 6.74
CA SER A 198 -5.04 15.23 7.91
C SER A 198 -3.64 14.95 8.46
N THR A 199 -2.90 14.02 7.84
CA THR A 199 -1.50 13.73 8.20
C THR A 199 -0.58 13.91 6.99
N ASP A 200 0.72 13.82 7.23
CA ASP A 200 1.76 13.83 6.20
C ASP A 200 2.09 12.44 5.64
N LEU A 201 1.21 11.43 5.83
CA LEU A 201 1.47 10.03 5.48
C LEU A 201 2.05 9.89 4.07
N VAL A 202 1.35 10.42 3.06
CA VAL A 202 1.76 10.29 1.65
C VAL A 202 3.08 10.99 1.39
N ALA A 203 3.23 12.23 1.87
CA ALA A 203 4.46 13.00 1.72
C ALA A 203 5.65 12.28 2.39
N LYS A 204 5.46 11.81 3.61
CA LYS A 204 6.48 11.07 4.36
C LYS A 204 6.84 9.75 3.69
N LEU A 205 5.84 8.99 3.20
CA LEU A 205 6.07 7.72 2.52
C LEU A 205 6.93 7.91 1.25
N LEU A 206 6.72 8.99 0.51
CA LEU A 206 7.48 9.32 -0.71
C LEU A 206 8.93 9.76 -0.45
N THR A 207 9.34 10.01 0.80
CA THR A 207 10.74 10.32 1.14
C THR A 207 11.61 9.09 1.24
N TYR A 208 11.02 7.90 1.30
CA TYR A 208 11.80 6.66 1.45
C TYR A 208 12.41 6.22 0.13
N GLU A 209 13.64 5.75 0.24
CA GLU A 209 14.42 5.13 -0.82
C GLU A 209 15.05 3.85 -0.28
N LYS A 210 15.12 2.80 -1.09
CA LYS A 210 15.80 1.55 -0.72
C LYS A 210 17.28 1.84 -0.48
N LYS A 211 17.77 1.46 0.69
CA LYS A 211 19.20 1.36 0.91
C LYS A 211 19.72 0.15 0.12
N ASP A 212 20.91 0.26 -0.44
CA ASP A 212 21.55 -0.86 -1.13
C ASP A 212 21.69 -2.04 -0.15
N HIS A 213 20.85 -3.05 -0.32
CA HIS A 213 20.80 -4.24 0.52
C HIS A 213 21.54 -5.42 -0.12
N SER A 214 22.64 -5.17 -0.82
CA SER A 214 23.45 -6.20 -1.51
C SER A 214 23.96 -7.33 -0.58
N HIS A 215 23.59 -7.33 0.71
CA HIS A 215 24.17 -8.26 1.70
C HIS A 215 23.21 -8.94 2.68
N VAL A 216 21.88 -8.91 2.53
CA VAL A 216 20.98 -9.54 3.52
C VAL A 216 19.81 -10.31 2.88
N TYR A 217 20.08 -11.18 1.95
CA TYR A 217 19.16 -12.25 1.62
C TYR A 217 19.83 -13.59 1.93
N GLU A 218 19.70 -14.05 3.16
CA GLU A 218 19.81 -15.49 3.42
C GLU A 218 18.47 -16.12 3.03
N PRO A 219 18.44 -17.00 2.01
CA PRO A 219 17.25 -17.80 1.77
C PRO A 219 16.93 -18.57 3.05
N CYS A 220 15.69 -18.50 3.50
CA CYS A 220 15.21 -19.31 4.60
C CYS A 220 15.20 -20.79 4.10
N GLU A 221 16.36 -21.44 4.14
CA GLU A 221 16.46 -22.87 4.10
C GLU A 221 16.00 -23.37 5.47
N GLU A 222 14.99 -24.25 5.45
CA GLU A 222 14.50 -25.06 6.55
C GLU A 222 13.59 -24.37 7.59
N MET A 223 12.30 -24.32 7.28
CA MET A 223 11.26 -24.58 8.24
C MET A 223 10.10 -25.33 7.56
N PHE A 224 10.33 -26.62 7.27
CA PHE A 224 9.32 -27.70 7.30
C PHE A 224 10.05 -29.04 7.21
#